data_d7667af580e4a06385da6f715b679faf
#
_entry.id   d7667af580e4a06385da6f715b679faf
#
_cell.length_a   1.000
_cell.length_b   1.000
_cell.length_c   1.000
_cell.angle_alpha   90.00
_cell.angle_beta   90.00
_cell.angle_gamma   90.00
#
_symmetry.space_group_name_H-M   'P 1'
#
loop_
_entity.id
_entity.type
_entity.pdbx_description
1 polymer ?
#
loop_
_entity_poly.entity_id
_entity_poly.type
_entity_poly.pdbx_seq_one_letter_code
_entity_poly.pdbx_strand_id
1 'polypeptide(L)'
;GQDADKIPDANKAMIRATYAGMPYIEGAWMTKHAGKYYLQYACPGAELNVYADGVYVADAPLGPFHLAVNNPFSYKPGGFLPGAGHGSTMEDREGLWWHTATMRISKNHVFERRVGIWPAGFDDVGNLYCNQRYGDWPYIIEDIEKDSWADPRWYLLSYRAKVTSSGSEQG
;
A
#
# COMPACT_ATOMS: atom_id res chain seq x y z
N GLY A 1 6.16 18.05 -12.02
CA GLY A 1 6.67 16.69 -12.25
C GLY A 1 8.09 16.57 -11.74
N GLN A 2 8.43 15.39 -11.22
CA GLN A 2 9.82 15.12 -10.87
C GLN A 2 10.68 15.16 -12.13
N ASP A 3 11.81 15.83 -12.03
CA ASP A 3 12.86 15.70 -13.01
C ASP A 3 13.33 14.23 -13.02
N ALA A 4 13.15 13.54 -14.14
CA ALA A 4 13.50 12.13 -14.28
C ALA A 4 14.97 11.84 -13.94
N ASP A 5 15.84 12.85 -14.05
CA ASP A 5 17.26 12.75 -13.72
C ASP A 5 17.53 12.72 -12.20
N LYS A 6 16.55 13.13 -11.38
CA LYS A 6 16.66 13.08 -9.91
C LYS A 6 16.16 11.79 -9.28
N ILE A 7 15.60 10.88 -10.08
CA ILE A 7 15.19 9.56 -9.59
C ILE A 7 16.43 8.69 -9.37
N PRO A 8 16.59 8.02 -8.20
CA PRO A 8 17.73 7.10 -7.96
C PRO A 8 17.85 6.02 -9.04
N ASP A 9 19.06 5.68 -9.44
CA ASP A 9 19.32 4.78 -10.58
C ASP A 9 18.69 3.40 -10.44
N ALA A 10 18.62 2.85 -9.22
CA ALA A 10 17.94 1.59 -8.96
C ALA A 10 16.44 1.65 -9.31
N ASN A 11 15.78 2.76 -8.98
CA ASN A 11 14.37 2.98 -9.29
C ASN A 11 14.17 3.23 -10.79
N LYS A 12 15.11 3.91 -11.45
CA LYS A 12 15.09 4.09 -12.92
C LYS A 12 15.17 2.76 -13.66
N ALA A 13 16.03 1.85 -13.22
CA ALA A 13 16.19 0.53 -13.83
C ALA A 13 14.90 -0.30 -13.67
N MET A 14 14.30 -0.31 -12.49
CA MET A 14 13.04 -1.01 -12.22
C MET A 14 11.89 -0.44 -13.05
N ILE A 15 11.74 0.87 -13.10
CA ILE A 15 10.70 1.54 -13.87
C ILE A 15 10.87 1.29 -15.37
N ARG A 16 12.09 1.36 -15.89
CA ARG A 16 12.37 1.07 -17.31
C ARG A 16 12.15 -0.38 -17.69
N ALA A 17 12.38 -1.31 -16.76
CA ALA A 17 12.13 -2.73 -16.99
C ALA A 17 10.63 -3.07 -17.03
N THR A 18 9.81 -2.30 -16.32
CA THR A 18 8.37 -2.54 -16.21
C THR A 18 7.51 -1.65 -17.11
N TYR A 19 8.06 -0.54 -17.59
CA TYR A 19 7.35 0.45 -18.39
C TYR A 19 8.24 0.94 -19.53
N ALA A 20 7.84 0.70 -20.77
CA ALA A 20 8.60 1.08 -21.98
C ALA A 20 8.61 2.60 -22.28
N GLY A 21 8.29 3.43 -21.31
CA GLY A 21 8.17 4.88 -21.43
C GLY A 21 8.61 5.65 -20.20
N MET A 22 8.23 6.92 -20.16
CA MET A 22 8.50 7.76 -18.97
C MET A 22 7.67 7.28 -17.77
N PRO A 23 8.22 7.28 -16.54
CA PRO A 23 7.48 6.91 -15.35
C PRO A 23 6.28 7.83 -15.17
N TYR A 24 5.12 7.22 -14.97
CA TYR A 24 3.90 7.92 -14.68
C TYR A 24 3.80 8.22 -13.19
N ILE A 25 3.60 9.49 -12.82
CA ILE A 25 3.45 9.93 -11.44
C ILE A 25 2.18 10.74 -11.34
N GLU A 26 1.30 10.33 -10.41
CA GLU A 26 -0.03 10.90 -10.23
C GLU A 26 -0.52 10.78 -8.79
N GLY A 27 -1.80 11.09 -8.54
CA GLY A 27 -2.50 10.76 -7.30
C GLY A 27 -1.96 11.51 -6.08
N ALA A 28 -1.68 12.80 -6.21
CA ALA A 28 -1.16 13.58 -5.10
C ALA A 28 -2.16 13.65 -3.94
N TRP A 29 -1.70 13.29 -2.75
CA TRP A 29 -2.43 13.39 -1.50
C TRP A 29 -1.54 13.98 -0.39
N MET A 30 -2.09 14.90 0.41
CA MET A 30 -1.34 15.53 1.49
C MET A 30 -1.92 15.13 2.85
N THR A 31 -1.08 14.49 3.68
CA THR A 31 -1.39 14.20 5.08
C THR A 31 -0.53 15.09 5.98
N LYS A 32 -1.11 15.64 7.04
CA LYS A 32 -0.37 16.34 8.09
C LYS A 32 -0.34 15.49 9.35
N HIS A 33 0.87 15.26 9.88
CA HIS A 33 1.05 14.54 11.14
C HIS A 33 2.25 15.11 11.92
N ALA A 34 2.11 15.26 13.23
CA ALA A 34 3.16 15.74 14.14
C ALA A 34 3.93 16.99 13.62
N GLY A 35 3.21 17.94 13.03
CA GLY A 35 3.78 19.18 12.49
C GLY A 35 4.44 19.06 11.11
N LYS A 36 4.57 17.87 10.55
CA LYS A 36 5.12 17.61 9.21
C LYS A 36 4.02 17.39 8.16
N TYR A 37 4.38 17.56 6.89
CA TYR A 37 3.52 17.41 5.73
C TYR A 37 4.06 16.28 4.85
N TYR A 38 3.21 15.30 4.57
CA TYR A 38 3.52 14.08 3.82
C TYR A 38 2.81 14.13 2.48
N LEU A 39 3.54 14.49 1.42
CA LEU A 39 3.02 14.51 0.06
C LEU A 39 3.17 13.12 -0.56
N GLN A 40 2.07 12.41 -0.63
CA GLN A 40 1.98 11.09 -1.24
C GLN A 40 1.77 11.20 -2.74
N TYR A 41 2.23 10.21 -3.50
CA TYR A 41 2.07 10.12 -4.94
C TYR A 41 2.12 8.68 -5.41
N ALA A 42 1.43 8.38 -6.50
CA ALA A 42 1.40 7.04 -7.09
C ALA A 42 2.35 6.90 -8.27
N CYS A 43 2.94 5.73 -8.45
CA CYS A 43 3.88 5.38 -9.53
C CYS A 43 4.01 3.83 -9.62
N PRO A 44 4.32 3.24 -10.78
CA PRO A 44 4.45 3.82 -12.13
C PRO A 44 3.16 3.82 -12.93
N GLY A 45 2.19 2.98 -12.63
CA GLY A 45 0.92 2.89 -13.34
C GLY A 45 0.03 1.76 -12.83
N ALA A 46 -1.29 1.96 -12.84
CA ALA A 46 -2.28 1.07 -12.25
C ALA A 46 -2.39 -0.31 -12.94
N GLU A 47 -1.88 -0.46 -14.14
CA GLU A 47 -1.82 -1.70 -14.90
C GLU A 47 -0.70 -2.64 -14.45
N LEU A 48 0.20 -2.17 -13.59
CA LEU A 48 1.39 -2.89 -13.15
C LEU A 48 1.26 -3.42 -11.72
N ASN A 49 1.75 -4.63 -11.47
CA ASN A 49 1.80 -5.20 -10.11
C ASN A 49 2.73 -4.42 -9.15
N VAL A 50 3.63 -3.62 -9.71
CA VAL A 50 4.54 -2.73 -8.99
C VAL A 50 3.95 -1.35 -8.71
N TYR A 51 2.68 -1.13 -9.02
CA TYR A 51 1.99 0.10 -8.67
C TYR A 51 2.02 0.31 -7.15
N ALA A 52 2.39 1.50 -6.74
CA ALA A 52 2.71 1.81 -5.35
C ALA A 52 2.46 3.27 -5.03
N ASP A 53 2.44 3.60 -3.75
CA ASP A 53 2.47 4.99 -3.30
C ASP A 53 3.80 5.32 -2.63
N GLY A 54 4.42 6.38 -3.12
CA GLY A 54 5.60 7.01 -2.53
C GLY A 54 5.25 8.24 -1.71
N VAL A 55 6.20 8.78 -0.96
CA VAL A 55 5.98 9.94 -0.11
C VAL A 55 7.21 10.85 -0.03
N TYR A 56 6.94 12.15 -0.10
CA TYR A 56 7.86 13.22 0.26
C TYR A 56 7.43 13.86 1.57
N VAL A 57 8.38 14.33 2.35
CA VAL A 57 8.13 14.96 3.66
C VAL A 57 8.69 16.38 3.68
N ALA A 58 7.95 17.30 4.31
CA ALA A 58 8.35 18.69 4.52
C ALA A 58 7.88 19.22 5.88
N ASP A 59 8.54 20.27 6.35
CA ASP A 59 8.15 21.00 7.57
C ASP A 59 7.10 22.11 7.28
N ALA A 60 6.84 22.40 6.00
CA ALA A 60 5.84 23.38 5.58
C ALA A 60 4.99 22.83 4.41
N PRO A 61 3.74 23.29 4.25
CA PRO A 61 2.81 22.74 3.24
C PRO A 61 3.27 22.95 1.79
N LEU A 62 4.12 23.92 1.54
CA LEU A 62 4.68 24.22 0.22
C LEU A 62 6.14 23.75 0.07
N GLY A 63 6.64 22.99 1.05
CA GLY A 63 8.01 22.47 1.07
C GLY A 63 9.04 23.46 1.68
N PRO A 64 10.36 23.20 1.46
CA PRO A 64 10.91 22.22 0.54
C PRO A 64 10.60 20.76 0.95
N PHE A 65 10.30 19.91 -0.03
CA PHE A 65 10.02 18.51 0.17
C PHE A 65 11.25 17.64 -0.04
N HIS A 66 11.43 16.65 0.82
CA HIS A 66 12.48 15.65 0.75
C HIS A 66 11.89 14.25 0.61
N LEU A 67 12.50 13.40 -0.20
CA LEU A 67 12.07 12.02 -0.37
C LEU A 67 12.22 11.28 0.97
N ALA A 68 11.17 10.60 1.40
CA ALA A 68 11.24 9.78 2.62
C ALA A 68 12.22 8.61 2.45
N VAL A 69 12.87 8.20 3.56
CA VAL A 69 13.87 7.13 3.54
C VAL A 69 13.28 5.75 3.23
N ASN A 70 12.02 5.54 3.58
CA ASN A 70 11.26 4.29 3.37
C ASN A 70 10.35 4.34 2.13
N ASN A 71 10.76 5.05 1.10
CA ASN A 71 10.00 5.20 -0.12
C ASN A 71 10.22 4.03 -1.12
N PRO A 72 9.17 3.42 -1.70
CA PRO A 72 7.75 3.70 -1.49
C PRO A 72 7.26 3.19 -0.13
N PHE A 73 6.35 3.94 0.52
CA PHE A 73 5.83 3.57 1.84
C PHE A 73 4.70 2.54 1.76
N SER A 74 4.04 2.42 0.61
CA SER A 74 2.98 1.48 0.33
C SER A 74 3.33 0.71 -0.95
N TYR A 75 3.84 -0.52 -0.80
CA TYR A 75 4.36 -1.32 -1.91
C TYR A 75 4.26 -2.81 -1.64
N LYS A 76 3.62 -3.53 -2.56
CA LYS A 76 3.53 -4.99 -2.51
C LYS A 76 3.30 -5.54 -3.92
N PRO A 77 4.38 -5.99 -4.61
CA PRO A 77 4.30 -6.43 -6.00
C PRO A 77 3.75 -7.84 -6.19
N GLY A 78 3.55 -8.58 -5.11
CA GLY A 78 3.07 -9.96 -5.10
C GLY A 78 2.02 -10.21 -4.04
N GLY A 79 1.58 -11.47 -3.92
CA GLY A 79 0.52 -11.88 -2.99
C GLY A 79 -0.87 -11.83 -3.61
N PHE A 80 -1.89 -11.91 -2.79
CA PHE A 80 -3.29 -11.97 -3.25
C PHE A 80 -3.77 -10.63 -3.82
N LEU A 81 -3.39 -9.51 -3.19
CA LEU A 81 -3.71 -8.15 -3.63
C LEU A 81 -2.43 -7.36 -3.94
N PRO A 82 -1.85 -7.52 -5.15
CA PRO A 82 -0.65 -6.78 -5.52
C PRO A 82 -1.00 -5.42 -6.13
N GLY A 83 -0.02 -4.51 -6.13
CA GLY A 83 -0.02 -3.31 -6.94
C GLY A 83 -1.12 -2.33 -6.61
N ALA A 84 -1.15 -1.80 -5.40
CA ALA A 84 -2.07 -0.76 -4.98
C ALA A 84 -1.40 0.61 -4.94
N GLY A 85 -2.04 1.60 -5.54
CA GLY A 85 -1.56 2.98 -5.58
C GLY A 85 -2.69 3.98 -5.83
N HIS A 86 -2.35 5.24 -6.02
CA HIS A 86 -3.25 6.39 -6.11
C HIS A 86 -4.11 6.51 -4.85
N GLY A 87 -3.44 6.40 -3.73
CA GLY A 87 -4.07 6.27 -2.43
C GLY A 87 -4.18 7.56 -1.65
N SER A 88 -4.84 7.43 -0.52
CA SER A 88 -4.94 8.46 0.51
C SER A 88 -4.81 7.85 1.88
N THR A 89 -4.18 8.58 2.79
CA THR A 89 -3.98 8.15 4.18
C THR A 89 -4.77 9.05 5.11
N MET A 90 -5.52 8.44 6.01
CA MET A 90 -6.39 9.15 6.93
C MET A 90 -6.39 8.51 8.31
N GLU A 91 -6.64 9.31 9.32
CA GLU A 91 -6.88 8.87 10.69
C GLU A 91 -8.38 8.72 10.93
N ASP A 92 -8.79 7.64 11.58
CA ASP A 92 -10.17 7.43 11.97
C ASP A 92 -10.47 8.06 13.35
N ARG A 93 -11.70 7.88 13.83
CA ARG A 93 -12.17 8.48 15.10
C ARG A 93 -11.51 7.84 16.34
N GLU A 94 -11.02 6.62 16.19
CA GLU A 94 -10.34 5.85 17.24
C GLU A 94 -8.82 6.14 17.26
N GLY A 95 -8.32 6.93 16.31
CA GLY A 95 -6.91 7.29 16.17
C GLY A 95 -6.08 6.24 15.45
N LEU A 96 -6.72 5.33 14.72
CA LEU A 96 -6.05 4.39 13.82
C LEU A 96 -5.85 5.05 12.45
N TRP A 97 -4.70 4.79 11.86
CA TRP A 97 -4.36 5.26 10.53
C TRP A 97 -4.66 4.21 9.48
N TRP A 98 -5.24 4.64 8.38
CA TRP A 98 -5.63 3.81 7.26
C TRP A 98 -5.11 4.37 5.96
N HIS A 99 -4.62 3.49 5.09
CA HIS A 99 -4.30 3.83 3.71
C HIS A 99 -5.29 3.15 2.78
N THR A 100 -5.97 3.94 1.95
CA THR A 100 -6.84 3.44 0.89
C THR A 100 -6.15 3.62 -0.45
N ALA A 101 -6.21 2.64 -1.31
CA ALA A 101 -5.63 2.76 -2.64
C ALA A 101 -6.38 1.90 -3.66
N THR A 102 -6.17 2.20 -4.92
CA THR A 102 -6.68 1.39 -6.02
C THR A 102 -5.82 0.15 -6.20
N MET A 103 -6.44 -1.02 -6.20
CA MET A 103 -5.77 -2.29 -6.48
C MET A 103 -6.33 -2.98 -7.72
N ARG A 104 -5.49 -3.78 -8.38
CA ARG A 104 -5.88 -4.61 -9.52
C ARG A 104 -6.15 -6.03 -9.05
N ILE A 105 -7.38 -6.49 -9.17
CA ILE A 105 -7.78 -7.85 -8.80
C ILE A 105 -8.34 -8.66 -9.97
N SER A 106 -8.61 -8.02 -11.10
CA SER A 106 -9.14 -8.70 -12.28
C SER A 106 -8.03 -9.23 -13.17
N LYS A 107 -8.27 -10.43 -13.72
CA LYS A 107 -7.48 -11.01 -14.80
C LYS A 107 -8.03 -10.69 -16.19
N ASN A 108 -9.24 -10.15 -16.25
CA ASN A 108 -9.96 -9.94 -17.52
C ASN A 108 -9.63 -8.59 -18.16
N HIS A 109 -9.39 -7.58 -17.34
CA HIS A 109 -9.07 -6.25 -17.83
C HIS A 109 -8.12 -5.51 -16.89
N VAL A 110 -7.04 -4.93 -17.43
CA VAL A 110 -5.98 -4.27 -16.65
C VAL A 110 -6.45 -3.05 -15.86
N PHE A 111 -7.55 -2.41 -16.27
CA PHE A 111 -8.16 -1.28 -15.57
C PHE A 111 -9.40 -1.65 -14.76
N GLU A 112 -9.71 -2.92 -14.61
CA GLU A 112 -10.69 -3.34 -13.62
C GLU A 112 -10.07 -3.29 -12.23
N ARG A 113 -10.42 -2.27 -11.48
CA ARG A 113 -9.82 -1.93 -10.20
C ARG A 113 -10.85 -1.95 -9.07
N ARG A 114 -10.37 -2.17 -7.87
CA ARG A 114 -11.16 -2.10 -6.62
C ARG A 114 -10.44 -1.21 -5.63
N VAL A 115 -11.17 -0.67 -4.69
CA VAL A 115 -10.60 0.03 -3.54
C VAL A 115 -10.18 -0.99 -2.51
N GLY A 116 -8.91 -0.92 -2.12
CA GLY A 116 -8.37 -1.62 -0.97
C GLY A 116 -8.20 -0.66 0.20
N ILE A 117 -8.17 -1.21 1.40
CA ILE A 117 -7.88 -0.49 2.64
C ILE A 117 -6.91 -1.32 3.47
N TRP A 118 -5.88 -0.67 4.01
CA TRP A 118 -4.85 -1.31 4.82
C TRP A 118 -4.52 -0.47 6.04
N PRO A 119 -4.12 -1.11 7.15
CA PRO A 119 -3.55 -0.40 8.27
C PRO A 119 -2.31 0.37 7.86
N ALA A 120 -2.22 1.59 8.34
CA ALA A 120 -1.10 2.49 8.13
C ALA A 120 -0.71 3.15 9.46
N GLY A 121 0.36 3.91 9.47
CA GLY A 121 0.78 4.62 10.67
C GLY A 121 2.08 5.37 10.46
N PHE A 122 2.60 5.84 11.57
CA PHE A 122 3.89 6.50 11.66
C PHE A 122 4.76 5.77 12.66
N ASP A 123 6.01 5.51 12.32
CA ASP A 123 6.99 4.96 13.25
C ASP A 123 7.48 6.01 14.26
N ASP A 124 8.33 5.57 15.21
CA ASP A 124 8.85 6.42 16.29
C ASP A 124 9.70 7.61 15.80
N VAL A 125 10.17 7.56 14.56
CA VAL A 125 10.95 8.66 13.94
C VAL A 125 10.12 9.46 12.92
N GLY A 126 8.82 9.13 12.79
CA GLY A 126 7.87 9.84 11.96
C GLY A 126 7.86 9.43 10.50
N ASN A 127 8.33 8.24 10.14
CA ASN A 127 8.14 7.73 8.79
C ASN A 127 6.72 7.17 8.62
N LEU A 128 6.03 7.63 7.59
CA LEU A 128 4.75 7.06 7.20
C LEU A 128 4.95 5.65 6.62
N TYR A 129 4.18 4.67 7.08
CA TYR A 129 4.17 3.31 6.55
C TYR A 129 2.75 2.81 6.27
N CYS A 130 2.65 1.79 5.41
CA CYS A 130 1.40 1.06 5.14
C CYS A 130 1.67 -0.44 5.16
N ASN A 131 0.90 -1.19 5.96
CA ASN A 131 1.04 -2.63 6.06
C ASN A 131 0.14 -3.35 5.06
N GLN A 132 0.58 -3.45 3.81
CA GLN A 132 -0.17 -4.13 2.75
C GLN A 132 -0.24 -5.66 2.93
N ARG A 133 0.45 -6.27 3.90
CA ARG A 133 0.30 -7.70 4.23
C ARG A 133 -1.12 -8.05 4.66
N TYR A 134 -1.83 -7.10 5.25
CA TYR A 134 -3.25 -7.25 5.55
C TYR A 134 -4.15 -7.50 4.33
N GLY A 135 -3.69 -7.22 3.13
CA GLY A 135 -4.40 -7.53 1.89
C GLY A 135 -4.40 -9.01 1.50
N ASP A 136 -3.58 -9.85 2.13
CA ASP A 136 -3.47 -11.28 1.79
C ASP A 136 -4.38 -12.19 2.64
N TRP A 137 -4.93 -11.67 3.72
CA TRP A 137 -5.75 -12.45 4.66
C TRP A 137 -7.03 -11.71 5.03
N PRO A 138 -8.10 -12.43 5.34
CA PRO A 138 -9.23 -11.81 6.01
C PRO A 138 -8.82 -11.41 7.44
N TYR A 139 -9.25 -10.23 7.87
CA TYR A 139 -9.03 -9.75 9.23
C TYR A 139 -10.29 -9.07 9.80
N ILE A 140 -10.37 -9.00 11.11
CA ILE A 140 -11.42 -8.27 11.82
C ILE A 140 -10.85 -6.92 12.21
N ILE A 141 -11.54 -5.84 11.86
CA ILE A 141 -11.04 -4.47 12.06
C ILE A 141 -10.81 -4.18 13.55
N GLU A 142 -11.68 -4.69 14.42
CA GLU A 142 -11.60 -4.52 15.87
C GLU A 142 -10.37 -5.20 16.49
N ASP A 143 -9.77 -6.15 15.80
CA ASP A 143 -8.56 -6.84 16.23
C ASP A 143 -7.27 -6.11 15.81
N ILE A 144 -7.37 -5.03 15.06
CA ILE A 144 -6.22 -4.23 14.66
C ILE A 144 -5.81 -3.35 15.83
N GLU A 145 -4.65 -3.68 16.38
CA GLU A 145 -4.03 -2.89 17.43
C GLU A 145 -3.46 -1.56 16.87
N LYS A 146 -3.20 -0.61 17.76
CA LYS A 146 -2.57 0.67 17.38
C LYS A 146 -1.21 0.51 16.71
N ASP A 147 -0.53 -0.60 16.95
CA ASP A 147 0.64 -1.01 16.18
C ASP A 147 0.19 -1.76 14.92
N SER A 148 -0.17 -0.99 13.90
CA SER A 148 -0.59 -1.52 12.60
C SER A 148 0.56 -2.14 11.80
N TRP A 149 1.79 -2.12 12.29
CA TRP A 149 2.93 -2.85 11.70
C TRP A 149 3.00 -4.30 12.16
N ALA A 150 2.31 -4.67 13.23
CA ALA A 150 2.22 -6.05 13.68
C ALA A 150 1.76 -6.98 12.54
N ASP A 151 2.21 -8.21 12.56
CA ASP A 151 1.74 -9.19 11.57
C ASP A 151 0.26 -9.47 11.75
N PRO A 152 -0.52 -9.56 10.63
CA PRO A 152 -1.91 -9.97 10.70
C PRO A 152 -2.02 -11.31 11.42
N ARG A 153 -2.97 -11.44 12.33
CA ARG A 153 -3.25 -12.72 12.97
C ARG A 153 -3.69 -13.73 11.92
N TRP A 154 -3.14 -14.93 11.98
CA TRP A 154 -3.56 -16.02 11.14
C TRP A 154 -4.90 -16.57 11.62
N TYR A 155 -5.92 -16.45 10.79
CA TYR A 155 -7.19 -17.12 11.00
C TYR A 155 -7.22 -18.43 10.21
N LEU A 156 -7.04 -19.55 10.91
CA LEU A 156 -7.23 -20.85 10.31
C LEU A 156 -8.75 -21.09 10.17
N LEU A 157 -9.31 -20.75 9.02
CA LEU A 157 -10.76 -20.83 8.76
C LEU A 157 -11.33 -22.22 8.96
N SER A 158 -10.50 -23.27 8.86
CA SER A 158 -10.87 -24.66 9.13
C SER A 158 -10.73 -25.07 10.61
N TYR A 159 -10.18 -24.20 11.48
CA TYR A 159 -10.01 -24.55 12.89
C TYR A 159 -11.37 -24.72 13.57
N ARG A 160 -11.61 -25.92 14.12
CA ARG A 160 -12.89 -26.33 14.72
C ARG A 160 -14.09 -26.23 13.76
N ALA A 161 -13.89 -26.13 12.47
CA ALA A 161 -14.95 -26.18 11.50
C ALA A 161 -15.56 -27.62 11.50
N LYS A 162 -16.89 -27.70 11.50
CA LYS A 162 -17.56 -28.98 11.33
C LYS A 162 -17.41 -29.43 9.89
N VAL A 163 -16.66 -30.51 9.69
CA VAL A 163 -16.45 -31.08 8.35
C VAL A 163 -17.47 -32.17 8.12
N THR A 164 -18.14 -32.13 6.98
CA THR A 164 -19.03 -33.21 6.51
C THR A 164 -18.59 -33.67 5.14
N SER A 165 -18.58 -34.94 4.88
CA SER A 165 -18.31 -35.54 3.57
C SER A 165 -19.55 -36.24 3.08
N SER A 166 -19.89 -36.10 1.81
CA SER A 166 -20.98 -36.84 1.16
C SER A 166 -20.54 -38.19 0.60
N GLY A 167 -19.26 -38.51 0.67
CA GLY A 167 -18.68 -39.79 0.26
C GLY A 167 -17.28 -39.95 0.83
N SER A 168 -16.91 -41.19 1.16
CA SER A 168 -15.55 -41.60 1.47
C SER A 168 -15.19 -42.79 0.59
N GLU A 169 -14.06 -42.73 -0.09
CA GLU A 169 -13.45 -43.93 -0.64
C GLU A 169 -12.85 -44.72 0.51
N GLN A 170 -13.22 -45.97 0.62
CA GLN A 170 -12.52 -46.90 1.51
C GLN A 170 -11.24 -47.32 0.81
N GLY A 171 -10.10 -46.80 1.30
CA GLY A 171 -8.77 -47.28 0.93
C GLY A 171 -8.38 -48.52 1.69
#